data_02288b77e1dc634b67ab2ec6ed736b3d
#
_entry.id   02288b77e1dc634b67ab2ec6ed736b3d
#
_cell.length_a   1.000
_cell.length_b   1.000
_cell.length_c   1.000
_cell.angle_alpha   90.00
_cell.angle_beta   90.00
_cell.angle_gamma   90.00
#
_symmetry.space_group_name_H-M   'P 1'
#
loop_
_entity.id
_entity.type
_entity.pdbx_description
1 polymer ?
#
loop_
_entity_poly.entity_id
_entity_poly.type
_entity_poly.pdbx_seq_one_letter_code
_entity_poly.pdbx_strand_id
1 'polypeptide(L)'
;MLLQFLKYAAIAVGSLVALYCTLLALLTASWFQAHVVYLHAIQMSWGKDLNAPEIFGFLHNQVTPFRIESASGQDLYAWHILPVELYREYEHKLLAQPSGFSEDITSTFSFELLRDDPEAILIVHFHGAGGTVASGYRCPNYRALSAGRPDKIHVLTFDYRGFGRSPGTPSESGLVVDALSVVEWAVNVAQIPPSRIIIYSQSLGTAVNMAVAEHFALQEPPVVFAGHILTAPFVDVITLVSTYSVAGTIPILGPVAKVPVLFNYLRGYINDKWSTKDRIASYVKANEANGAKYRITMIHAEDDYDIPWTHTPQLFWHAVNETRPMGISFEELEVLKAKSRVDNGPAGSVVEWKTENGIIREEILKYGLHDVIMGNPVVTLAVMRILGSHSDI
;
A
#
# COMPACT_ATOMS: atom_id res chain seq x y z
N MET A 1 -47.02 31.31 -1.37
CA MET A 1 -45.59 31.24 -1.67
C MET A 1 -44.81 30.55 -0.56
N LEU A 2 -44.83 31.04 0.70
CA LEU A 2 -44.08 30.44 1.83
C LEU A 2 -44.47 28.97 2.09
N LEU A 3 -45.75 28.61 2.10
CA LEU A 3 -46.22 27.25 2.35
C LEU A 3 -45.78 26.27 1.23
N GLN A 4 -45.75 26.70 -0.01
CA GLN A 4 -45.21 25.90 -1.11
C GLN A 4 -43.70 25.72 -1.00
N PHE A 5 -42.95 26.76 -0.65
CA PHE A 5 -41.52 26.69 -0.37
C PHE A 5 -41.23 25.70 0.74
N LEU A 6 -41.93 25.79 1.89
CA LEU A 6 -41.79 24.85 3.00
C LEU A 6 -42.10 23.40 2.60
N LYS A 7 -43.12 23.19 1.77
CA LYS A 7 -43.46 21.86 1.24
C LYS A 7 -42.33 21.28 0.37
N TYR A 8 -41.76 22.06 -0.54
CA TYR A 8 -40.69 21.61 -1.40
C TYR A 8 -39.37 21.40 -0.59
N ALA A 9 -39.10 22.24 0.37
CA ALA A 9 -37.96 22.08 1.27
C ALA A 9 -38.10 20.77 2.10
N ALA A 10 -39.28 20.49 2.65
CA ALA A 10 -39.56 19.27 3.39
C ALA A 10 -39.43 18.00 2.50
N ILE A 11 -39.92 18.06 1.25
CA ILE A 11 -39.74 16.96 0.29
C ILE A 11 -38.25 16.75 -0.02
N ALA A 12 -37.48 17.82 -0.28
CA ALA A 12 -36.06 17.73 -0.58
C ALA A 12 -35.27 17.09 0.60
N VAL A 13 -35.51 17.57 1.83
CA VAL A 13 -34.88 16.99 3.03
C VAL A 13 -35.28 15.54 3.22
N GLY A 14 -36.58 15.20 3.08
CA GLY A 14 -37.07 13.82 3.18
C GLY A 14 -36.43 12.90 2.13
N SER A 15 -36.26 13.38 0.89
CA SER A 15 -35.60 12.63 -0.17
C SER A 15 -34.12 12.40 0.12
N LEU A 16 -33.38 13.39 0.65
CA LEU A 16 -32.00 13.24 1.03
C LEU A 16 -31.82 12.23 2.19
N VAL A 17 -32.69 12.28 3.19
CA VAL A 17 -32.69 11.30 4.28
C VAL A 17 -32.98 9.91 3.75
N ALA A 18 -33.98 9.74 2.90
CA ALA A 18 -34.32 8.45 2.30
C ALA A 18 -33.15 7.89 1.46
N LEU A 19 -32.51 8.73 0.66
CA LEU A 19 -31.31 8.34 -0.12
C LEU A 19 -30.17 7.89 0.78
N TYR A 20 -29.92 8.63 1.87
CA TYR A 20 -28.88 8.27 2.83
C TYR A 20 -29.18 6.95 3.55
N CYS A 21 -30.43 6.73 3.98
CA CYS A 21 -30.84 5.46 4.58
C CYS A 21 -30.70 4.29 3.58
N THR A 22 -31.02 4.52 2.29
CA THR A 22 -30.82 3.53 1.24
C THR A 22 -29.34 3.21 1.05
N LEU A 23 -28.47 4.21 1.05
CA LEU A 23 -27.01 4.01 1.00
C LEU A 23 -26.52 3.16 2.19
N LEU A 24 -26.95 3.48 3.41
CA LEU A 24 -26.60 2.71 4.60
C LEU A 24 -27.08 1.26 4.51
N ALA A 25 -28.29 1.02 3.99
CA ALA A 25 -28.83 -0.32 3.76
C ALA A 25 -28.01 -1.08 2.71
N LEU A 26 -27.63 -0.44 1.60
CA LEU A 26 -26.75 -1.04 0.59
C LEU A 26 -25.37 -1.38 1.14
N LEU A 27 -24.82 -0.54 2.02
CA LEU A 27 -23.54 -0.79 2.70
C LEU A 27 -23.57 -2.01 3.64
N THR A 28 -24.72 -2.59 3.96
CA THR A 28 -24.78 -3.88 4.68
C THR A 28 -24.59 -5.09 3.77
N ALA A 29 -24.67 -4.92 2.45
CA ALA A 29 -24.49 -5.99 1.47
C ALA A 29 -23.01 -6.14 1.06
N SER A 30 -22.45 -7.35 1.15
CA SER A 30 -21.03 -7.63 0.88
C SER A 30 -20.57 -7.21 -0.51
N TRP A 31 -21.41 -7.47 -1.53
CA TRP A 31 -21.08 -7.10 -2.91
C TRP A 31 -20.95 -5.58 -3.09
N PHE A 32 -21.80 -4.80 -2.40
CA PHE A 32 -21.74 -3.35 -2.47
C PHE A 32 -20.54 -2.79 -1.68
N GLN A 33 -20.24 -3.39 -0.52
CA GLN A 33 -19.03 -3.05 0.24
C GLN A 33 -17.77 -3.25 -0.61
N ALA A 34 -17.67 -4.36 -1.35
CA ALA A 34 -16.54 -4.62 -2.23
C ALA A 34 -16.35 -3.50 -3.26
N HIS A 35 -17.43 -2.97 -3.85
CA HIS A 35 -17.34 -1.86 -4.79
C HIS A 35 -16.91 -0.54 -4.12
N VAL A 36 -17.36 -0.29 -2.90
CA VAL A 36 -17.07 0.97 -2.17
C VAL A 36 -15.67 0.94 -1.54
N VAL A 37 -15.27 -0.18 -0.95
CA VAL A 37 -13.98 -0.30 -0.26
C VAL A 37 -12.83 -0.41 -1.28
N TYR A 38 -13.01 -1.24 -2.30
CA TYR A 38 -11.93 -1.52 -3.25
C TYR A 38 -11.94 -0.61 -4.47
N LEU A 39 -13.07 0.00 -4.84
CA LEU A 39 -13.24 0.82 -6.06
C LEU A 39 -12.73 0.11 -7.32
N HIS A 40 -12.67 -1.21 -7.31
CA HIS A 40 -12.01 -2.06 -8.30
C HIS A 40 -12.62 -1.96 -9.71
N ALA A 41 -13.89 -1.60 -9.81
CA ALA A 41 -14.53 -1.34 -11.09
C ALA A 41 -14.04 -0.03 -11.77
N ILE A 42 -13.37 0.86 -11.02
CA ILE A 42 -12.87 2.15 -11.52
C ILE A 42 -11.42 1.94 -11.95
N GLN A 43 -11.19 1.66 -13.24
CA GLN A 43 -9.86 1.30 -13.73
C GLN A 43 -8.91 2.50 -13.92
N MET A 44 -9.41 3.72 -14.17
CA MET A 44 -8.63 4.95 -14.39
C MET A 44 -7.53 4.86 -15.46
N SER A 45 -7.52 3.80 -16.26
CA SER A 45 -6.61 3.62 -17.42
C SER A 45 -7.19 4.20 -18.70
N TRP A 46 -8.47 4.61 -18.69
CA TRP A 46 -9.16 5.32 -19.76
C TRP A 46 -9.05 4.62 -21.11
N GLY A 47 -9.19 3.29 -21.14
CA GLY A 47 -9.13 2.49 -22.35
C GLY A 47 -7.72 2.30 -22.93
N LYS A 48 -6.66 2.76 -22.25
CA LYS A 48 -5.27 2.51 -22.65
C LYS A 48 -4.91 1.04 -22.47
N ASP A 49 -4.13 0.51 -23.40
CA ASP A 49 -3.66 -0.87 -23.33
C ASP A 49 -2.54 -1.02 -22.29
N LEU A 50 -2.79 -1.81 -21.25
CA LEU A 50 -1.79 -2.10 -20.21
C LEU A 50 -0.62 -2.96 -20.73
N ASN A 51 -0.78 -3.62 -21.89
CA ASN A 51 0.31 -4.37 -22.54
C ASN A 51 1.24 -3.47 -23.39
N ALA A 52 0.95 -2.16 -23.44
CA ALA A 52 1.80 -1.14 -24.07
C ALA A 52 2.25 -0.13 -23.01
N PRO A 53 3.21 -0.49 -22.11
CA PRO A 53 3.63 0.37 -21.00
C PRO A 53 4.20 1.72 -21.43
N GLU A 54 4.65 1.84 -22.68
CA GLU A 54 5.14 3.10 -23.29
C GLU A 54 4.07 4.21 -23.20
N ILE A 55 2.79 3.86 -23.30
CA ILE A 55 1.67 4.82 -23.19
C ILE A 55 1.63 5.49 -21.80
N PHE A 56 2.23 4.85 -20.80
CA PHE A 56 2.33 5.31 -19.42
C PHE A 56 3.69 5.93 -19.08
N GLY A 57 4.53 6.16 -20.10
CA GLY A 57 5.80 6.88 -19.98
C GLY A 57 7.00 6.01 -19.63
N PHE A 58 7.00 4.75 -20.05
CA PHE A 58 8.15 3.85 -19.99
C PHE A 58 8.84 3.76 -21.36
N LEU A 59 10.12 3.36 -21.34
CA LEU A 59 10.87 3.04 -22.53
C LEU A 59 10.38 1.71 -23.13
N HIS A 60 10.65 1.50 -24.42
CA HIS A 60 10.24 0.26 -25.09
C HIS A 60 10.91 -0.96 -24.45
N ASN A 61 10.11 -1.95 -24.04
CA ASN A 61 10.56 -3.13 -23.28
C ASN A 61 11.24 -2.84 -21.92
N GLN A 62 11.09 -1.63 -21.37
CA GLN A 62 11.49 -1.36 -19.98
C GLN A 62 10.56 -2.08 -18.98
N VAL A 63 9.32 -2.31 -19.37
CA VAL A 63 8.32 -3.01 -18.57
C VAL A 63 7.88 -4.26 -19.33
N THR A 64 7.88 -5.40 -18.64
CA THR A 64 7.36 -6.68 -19.15
C THR A 64 6.05 -7.00 -18.47
N PRO A 65 4.90 -6.85 -19.14
CA PRO A 65 3.61 -7.34 -18.65
C PRO A 65 3.56 -8.88 -18.72
N PHE A 66 3.02 -9.51 -17.66
CA PHE A 66 2.91 -10.97 -17.58
C PHE A 66 1.83 -11.38 -16.57
N ARG A 67 1.72 -12.66 -16.23
CA ARG A 67 0.81 -13.17 -15.20
C ARG A 67 1.53 -13.97 -14.14
N ILE A 68 0.99 -13.90 -12.92
CA ILE A 68 1.37 -14.75 -11.79
C ILE A 68 0.12 -15.48 -11.34
N GLU A 69 0.17 -16.81 -11.30
CA GLU A 69 -0.92 -17.61 -10.74
C GLU A 69 -0.88 -17.54 -9.21
N SER A 70 -2.00 -17.17 -8.61
CA SER A 70 -2.13 -17.15 -7.15
C SER A 70 -2.42 -18.57 -6.62
N ALA A 71 -2.13 -18.81 -5.34
CA ALA A 71 -2.42 -20.06 -4.66
C ALA A 71 -3.91 -20.48 -4.70
N SER A 72 -4.79 -19.55 -5.02
CA SER A 72 -6.23 -19.80 -5.22
C SER A 72 -6.64 -19.97 -6.69
N GLY A 73 -5.69 -20.09 -7.61
CA GLY A 73 -5.94 -20.27 -9.05
C GLY A 73 -6.41 -19.01 -9.76
N GLN A 74 -6.08 -17.81 -9.24
CA GLN A 74 -6.35 -16.56 -9.95
C GLN A 74 -5.13 -16.14 -10.76
N ASP A 75 -5.35 -15.76 -12.00
CA ASP A 75 -4.32 -15.20 -12.89
C ASP A 75 -4.14 -13.70 -12.60
N LEU A 76 -3.14 -13.34 -11.83
CA LEU A 76 -2.84 -11.96 -11.48
C LEU A 76 -2.02 -11.30 -12.59
N TYR A 77 -2.54 -10.22 -13.13
CA TYR A 77 -1.82 -9.41 -14.11
C TYR A 77 -0.72 -8.60 -13.42
N ALA A 78 0.50 -8.69 -13.90
CA ALA A 78 1.67 -8.11 -13.26
C ALA A 78 2.57 -7.38 -14.26
N TRP A 79 3.37 -6.44 -13.77
CA TRP A 79 4.45 -5.75 -14.47
C TRP A 79 5.76 -5.96 -13.75
N HIS A 80 6.78 -6.41 -14.47
CA HIS A 80 8.17 -6.31 -14.07
C HIS A 80 8.81 -5.10 -14.73
N ILE A 81 9.39 -4.21 -13.95
CA ILE A 81 9.93 -2.92 -14.39
C ILE A 81 11.45 -2.90 -14.16
N LEU A 82 12.21 -2.72 -15.24
CA LEU A 82 13.65 -2.61 -15.20
C LEU A 82 14.10 -1.23 -14.69
N PRO A 83 15.17 -1.15 -13.88
CA PRO A 83 15.82 0.09 -13.54
C PRO A 83 16.43 0.74 -14.79
N VAL A 84 16.40 2.09 -14.84
CA VAL A 84 16.70 2.84 -16.09
C VAL A 84 18.17 2.76 -16.51
N GLU A 85 19.10 2.68 -15.57
CA GLU A 85 20.54 2.57 -15.88
C GLU A 85 20.86 1.17 -16.42
N LEU A 86 20.26 0.13 -15.84
CA LEU A 86 20.37 -1.23 -16.36
C LEU A 86 19.76 -1.33 -17.77
N TYR A 87 18.61 -0.66 -18.00
CA TYR A 87 18.02 -0.56 -19.32
C TYR A 87 19.00 0.08 -20.33
N ARG A 88 19.64 1.21 -19.98
CA ARG A 88 20.62 1.89 -20.82
C ARG A 88 21.80 0.99 -21.19
N GLU A 89 22.29 0.19 -20.24
CA GLU A 89 23.40 -0.74 -20.45
C GLU A 89 23.05 -1.83 -21.49
N TYR A 90 21.81 -2.34 -21.44
CA TYR A 90 21.36 -3.44 -22.29
C TYR A 90 20.34 -3.02 -23.36
N GLU A 91 20.21 -1.73 -23.65
CA GLU A 91 19.19 -1.16 -24.54
C GLU A 91 19.08 -1.91 -25.88
N HIS A 92 20.20 -2.17 -26.54
CA HIS A 92 20.20 -2.85 -27.84
C HIS A 92 19.58 -4.27 -27.77
N LYS A 93 19.86 -5.01 -26.71
CA LYS A 93 19.28 -6.36 -26.51
C LYS A 93 17.79 -6.27 -26.17
N LEU A 94 17.42 -5.31 -25.34
CA LEU A 94 16.03 -5.10 -24.93
C LEU A 94 15.16 -4.68 -26.11
N LEU A 95 15.66 -3.80 -26.99
CA LEU A 95 14.96 -3.38 -28.21
C LEU A 95 14.78 -4.52 -29.23
N ALA A 96 15.64 -5.53 -29.20
CA ALA A 96 15.54 -6.69 -30.09
C ALA A 96 14.54 -7.75 -29.64
N GLN A 97 13.98 -7.65 -28.43
CA GLN A 97 13.00 -8.61 -27.90
C GLN A 97 11.59 -8.33 -28.42
N PRO A 98 10.72 -9.35 -28.45
CA PRO A 98 9.28 -9.13 -28.61
C PRO A 98 8.77 -8.18 -27.51
N SER A 99 7.86 -7.29 -27.86
CA SER A 99 7.25 -6.34 -26.93
C SER A 99 5.86 -6.77 -26.51
N GLY A 100 5.37 -6.20 -25.41
CA GLY A 100 4.04 -6.41 -24.90
C GLY A 100 3.97 -7.56 -23.89
N PHE A 101 2.83 -8.23 -23.86
CA PHE A 101 2.56 -9.27 -22.88
C PHE A 101 3.43 -10.53 -23.13
N SER A 102 4.06 -11.02 -22.05
CA SER A 102 4.83 -12.27 -22.05
C SER A 102 4.01 -13.39 -21.43
N GLU A 103 3.83 -14.48 -22.16
CA GLU A 103 3.19 -15.70 -21.64
C GLU A 103 4.10 -16.42 -20.61
N ASP A 104 5.41 -16.32 -20.80
CA ASP A 104 6.42 -16.87 -19.88
C ASP A 104 7.53 -15.83 -19.68
N ILE A 105 7.42 -15.10 -18.58
CA ILE A 105 8.42 -14.08 -18.21
C ILE A 105 9.81 -14.69 -17.98
N THR A 106 9.89 -15.95 -17.54
CA THR A 106 11.15 -16.61 -17.20
C THR A 106 12.07 -16.82 -18.41
N SER A 107 11.48 -16.77 -19.60
CA SER A 107 12.20 -16.86 -20.88
C SER A 107 12.69 -15.50 -21.42
N THR A 108 12.37 -14.39 -20.72
CA THR A 108 12.75 -13.03 -21.18
C THR A 108 14.10 -12.61 -20.66
N PHE A 109 14.83 -11.84 -21.46
CA PHE A 109 16.11 -11.27 -21.03
C PHE A 109 15.96 -10.29 -19.86
N SER A 110 14.84 -9.56 -19.78
CA SER A 110 14.54 -8.70 -18.65
C SER A 110 14.45 -9.45 -17.32
N PHE A 111 13.95 -10.70 -17.36
CA PHE A 111 13.89 -11.55 -16.17
C PHE A 111 15.28 -12.13 -15.83
N GLU A 112 16.08 -12.50 -16.81
CA GLU A 112 17.47 -12.93 -16.59
C GLU A 112 18.27 -11.84 -15.86
N LEU A 113 18.11 -10.55 -16.24
CA LEU A 113 18.75 -9.43 -15.58
C LEU A 113 18.35 -9.26 -14.10
N LEU A 114 17.14 -9.69 -13.72
CA LEU A 114 16.72 -9.70 -12.33
C LEU A 114 17.27 -10.92 -11.59
N ARG A 115 17.09 -12.11 -12.14
CA ARG A 115 17.38 -13.37 -11.47
C ARG A 115 18.88 -13.62 -11.31
N ASP A 116 19.66 -13.29 -12.33
CA ASP A 116 21.07 -13.68 -12.42
C ASP A 116 22.03 -12.63 -11.83
N ASP A 117 21.52 -11.45 -11.46
CA ASP A 117 22.32 -10.44 -10.78
C ASP A 117 22.30 -10.70 -9.24
N PRO A 118 23.44 -11.08 -8.63
CA PRO A 118 23.52 -11.34 -7.19
C PRO A 118 23.32 -10.08 -6.33
N GLU A 119 23.32 -8.89 -6.92
CA GLU A 119 23.08 -7.62 -6.23
C GLU A 119 21.72 -7.00 -6.58
N ALA A 120 20.92 -7.64 -7.43
CA ALA A 120 19.59 -7.14 -7.77
C ALA A 120 18.71 -7.04 -6.52
N ILE A 121 17.98 -5.96 -6.43
CA ILE A 121 17.03 -5.65 -5.37
C ILE A 121 15.64 -5.62 -6.01
N LEU A 122 14.68 -6.28 -5.39
CA LEU A 122 13.31 -6.26 -5.87
C LEU A 122 12.41 -5.48 -4.91
N ILE A 123 11.71 -4.48 -5.44
CA ILE A 123 10.63 -3.84 -4.72
C ILE A 123 9.32 -4.48 -5.17
N VAL A 124 8.63 -5.17 -4.26
CA VAL A 124 7.26 -5.64 -4.50
C VAL A 124 6.30 -4.55 -4.09
N HIS A 125 5.50 -4.08 -5.04
CA HIS A 125 4.62 -2.93 -4.87
C HIS A 125 3.16 -3.37 -4.72
N PHE A 126 2.54 -2.97 -3.62
CA PHE A 126 1.13 -3.18 -3.29
C PHE A 126 0.35 -1.87 -3.44
N HIS A 127 -0.49 -1.80 -4.47
CA HIS A 127 -1.22 -0.58 -4.80
C HIS A 127 -2.44 -0.33 -3.91
N GLY A 128 -2.94 0.90 -3.90
CA GLY A 128 -4.15 1.33 -3.22
C GLY A 128 -5.45 0.91 -3.90
N ALA A 129 -6.58 1.32 -3.34
CA ALA A 129 -7.90 1.09 -3.91
C ALA A 129 -8.06 1.76 -5.29
N GLY A 130 -8.93 1.20 -6.12
CA GLY A 130 -9.21 1.68 -7.49
C GLY A 130 -8.05 1.55 -8.46
N GLY A 131 -8.33 1.73 -9.73
CA GLY A 131 -7.33 1.76 -10.80
C GLY A 131 -6.70 0.42 -11.13
N THR A 132 -5.57 0.50 -11.82
CA THR A 132 -4.75 -0.62 -12.30
C THR A 132 -3.28 -0.38 -11.96
N VAL A 133 -2.39 -1.29 -12.27
CA VAL A 133 -0.92 -1.10 -12.15
C VAL A 133 -0.41 0.21 -12.78
N ALA A 134 -1.14 0.78 -13.74
CA ALA A 134 -0.72 1.99 -14.47
C ALA A 134 -1.48 3.27 -14.07
N SER A 135 -2.35 3.23 -13.07
CA SER A 135 -3.24 4.35 -12.75
C SER A 135 -2.60 5.43 -11.89
N GLY A 136 -3.02 6.66 -12.10
CA GLY A 136 -2.66 7.81 -11.27
C GLY A 136 -1.14 8.02 -11.15
N TYR A 137 -0.68 8.19 -9.92
CA TYR A 137 0.74 8.42 -9.59
C TYR A 137 1.56 7.13 -9.47
N ARG A 138 1.04 5.95 -9.80
CA ARG A 138 1.76 4.67 -9.69
C ARG A 138 3.00 4.63 -10.59
N CYS A 139 2.89 5.08 -11.86
CA CYS A 139 4.05 5.11 -12.76
C CYS A 139 5.15 6.09 -12.31
N PRO A 140 4.86 7.33 -11.87
CA PRO A 140 5.86 8.18 -11.19
C PRO A 140 6.46 7.53 -9.93
N ASN A 141 5.66 6.80 -9.15
CA ASN A 141 6.13 6.08 -7.96
C ASN A 141 7.16 5.00 -8.32
N TYR A 142 6.92 4.17 -9.33
CA TYR A 142 7.88 3.15 -9.76
C TYR A 142 9.24 3.74 -10.10
N ARG A 143 9.26 4.91 -10.76
CA ARG A 143 10.51 5.65 -11.06
C ARG A 143 11.18 6.19 -9.78
N ALA A 144 10.39 6.70 -8.83
CA ALA A 144 10.91 7.16 -7.54
C ALA A 144 11.51 6.02 -6.71
N LEU A 145 10.88 4.84 -6.73
CA LEU A 145 11.35 3.66 -6.01
C LEU A 145 12.73 3.19 -6.49
N SER A 146 12.96 3.20 -7.81
CA SER A 146 14.23 2.74 -8.40
C SER A 146 15.32 3.82 -8.48
N ALA A 147 14.98 5.10 -8.22
CA ALA A 147 15.90 6.24 -8.46
C ALA A 147 17.17 6.20 -7.59
N GLY A 148 17.13 5.58 -6.40
CA GLY A 148 18.28 5.50 -5.49
C GLY A 148 19.40 4.55 -5.95
N ARG A 149 19.08 3.53 -6.71
CA ARG A 149 19.99 2.56 -7.32
C ARG A 149 19.41 2.19 -8.70
N PRO A 150 19.53 3.08 -9.67
CA PRO A 150 18.93 2.93 -11.00
C PRO A 150 19.57 1.83 -11.85
N ASP A 151 20.58 1.17 -11.32
CA ASP A 151 21.29 0.02 -11.85
C ASP A 151 20.84 -1.33 -11.26
N LYS A 152 20.17 -1.33 -10.08
CA LYS A 152 19.93 -2.55 -9.30
C LYS A 152 18.49 -2.74 -8.86
N ILE A 153 17.69 -1.68 -8.72
CA ILE A 153 16.35 -1.78 -8.13
C ILE A 153 15.32 -2.03 -9.23
N HIS A 154 14.85 -3.27 -9.29
CA HIS A 154 13.70 -3.68 -10.08
C HIS A 154 12.40 -3.46 -9.29
N VAL A 155 11.29 -3.25 -10.00
CA VAL A 155 9.96 -3.15 -9.37
C VAL A 155 9.04 -4.22 -9.95
N LEU A 156 8.38 -4.96 -9.07
CA LEU A 156 7.29 -5.88 -9.38
C LEU A 156 6.00 -5.31 -8.84
N THR A 157 5.03 -5.07 -9.71
CA THR A 157 3.69 -4.61 -9.34
C THR A 157 2.64 -5.49 -10.00
N PHE A 158 1.45 -5.58 -9.44
CA PHE A 158 0.39 -6.43 -9.96
C PHE A 158 -0.98 -5.86 -9.62
N ASP A 159 -1.98 -6.22 -10.40
CA ASP A 159 -3.38 -5.99 -10.09
C ASP A 159 -3.89 -7.15 -9.22
N TYR A 160 -4.45 -6.85 -8.04
CA TYR A 160 -5.14 -7.86 -7.23
C TYR A 160 -6.36 -8.42 -7.98
N ARG A 161 -6.89 -9.56 -7.52
CA ARG A 161 -8.15 -10.10 -8.05
C ARG A 161 -9.25 -9.05 -8.15
N GLY A 162 -9.91 -9.01 -9.29
CA GLY A 162 -10.98 -8.06 -9.58
C GLY A 162 -10.51 -6.67 -10.00
N PHE A 163 -9.21 -6.36 -9.92
CA PHE A 163 -8.64 -5.12 -10.41
C PHE A 163 -8.05 -5.28 -11.81
N GLY A 164 -8.06 -4.20 -12.59
CA GLY A 164 -7.40 -4.10 -13.88
C GLY A 164 -7.68 -5.28 -14.80
N ARG A 165 -6.66 -6.09 -15.07
CA ARG A 165 -6.77 -7.30 -15.90
C ARG A 165 -6.78 -8.62 -15.11
N SER A 166 -6.79 -8.55 -13.77
CA SER A 166 -6.92 -9.72 -12.93
C SER A 166 -8.38 -10.09 -12.72
N PRO A 167 -8.79 -11.35 -12.97
CA PRO A 167 -10.16 -11.79 -12.78
C PRO A 167 -10.55 -11.89 -11.29
N GLY A 168 -11.82 -12.14 -11.03
CA GLY A 168 -12.32 -12.42 -9.68
C GLY A 168 -13.00 -11.23 -9.02
N THR A 169 -13.21 -11.35 -7.71
CA THR A 169 -13.83 -10.31 -6.86
C THR A 169 -12.95 -10.06 -5.65
N PRO A 170 -12.64 -8.80 -5.32
CA PRO A 170 -11.78 -8.48 -4.19
C PRO A 170 -12.45 -8.76 -2.85
N SER A 171 -11.64 -9.23 -1.91
CA SER A 171 -11.97 -9.37 -0.49
C SER A 171 -10.68 -9.32 0.32
N GLU A 172 -10.74 -9.06 1.62
CA GLU A 172 -9.56 -9.01 2.47
C GLU A 172 -8.73 -10.29 2.38
N SER A 173 -9.34 -11.45 2.58
CA SER A 173 -8.65 -12.74 2.48
C SER A 173 -8.12 -13.01 1.06
N GLY A 174 -8.87 -12.59 0.03
CA GLY A 174 -8.47 -12.77 -1.36
C GLY A 174 -7.22 -11.97 -1.71
N LEU A 175 -7.19 -10.67 -1.38
CA LEU A 175 -6.05 -9.81 -1.64
C LEU A 175 -4.79 -10.27 -0.87
N VAL A 176 -4.96 -10.78 0.35
CA VAL A 176 -3.84 -11.35 1.12
C VAL A 176 -3.27 -12.57 0.42
N VAL A 177 -4.11 -13.50 -0.06
CA VAL A 177 -3.65 -14.67 -0.82
C VAL A 177 -2.93 -14.25 -2.11
N ASP A 178 -3.43 -13.26 -2.83
CA ASP A 178 -2.80 -12.74 -4.04
C ASP A 178 -1.41 -12.18 -3.73
N ALA A 179 -1.31 -11.34 -2.70
CA ALA A 179 -0.05 -10.70 -2.31
C ALA A 179 0.98 -11.73 -1.81
N LEU A 180 0.57 -12.72 -1.02
CA LEU A 180 1.43 -13.83 -0.59
C LEU A 180 1.98 -14.58 -1.81
N SER A 181 1.12 -14.93 -2.78
CA SER A 181 1.54 -15.64 -3.99
C SER A 181 2.55 -14.86 -4.83
N VAL A 182 2.39 -13.52 -4.92
CA VAL A 182 3.35 -12.65 -5.62
C VAL A 182 4.69 -12.59 -4.89
N VAL A 183 4.70 -12.52 -3.56
CA VAL A 183 5.94 -12.54 -2.77
C VAL A 183 6.60 -13.91 -2.84
N GLU A 184 5.85 -15.00 -2.77
CA GLU A 184 6.37 -16.37 -2.95
C GLU A 184 6.95 -16.56 -4.35
N TRP A 185 6.31 -15.99 -5.39
CA TRP A 185 6.86 -15.97 -6.74
C TRP A 185 8.21 -15.23 -6.80
N ALA A 186 8.33 -14.09 -6.13
CA ALA A 186 9.58 -13.33 -6.06
C ALA A 186 10.71 -14.13 -5.40
N VAL A 187 10.40 -14.90 -4.36
CA VAL A 187 11.39 -15.74 -3.65
C VAL A 187 11.72 -17.02 -4.41
N ASN A 188 10.70 -17.71 -4.92
CA ASN A 188 10.86 -19.08 -5.43
C ASN A 188 11.13 -19.12 -6.93
N VAL A 189 10.54 -18.22 -7.73
CA VAL A 189 10.70 -18.19 -9.20
C VAL A 189 11.76 -17.19 -9.61
N ALA A 190 11.68 -15.93 -9.12
CA ALA A 190 12.71 -14.95 -9.39
C ALA A 190 13.99 -15.18 -8.57
N GLN A 191 13.96 -16.04 -7.57
CA GLN A 191 15.08 -16.46 -6.74
C GLN A 191 15.75 -15.28 -5.98
N ILE A 192 14.96 -14.26 -5.65
CA ILE A 192 15.44 -13.12 -4.88
C ILE A 192 15.33 -13.45 -3.38
N PRO A 193 16.43 -13.46 -2.63
CA PRO A 193 16.36 -13.72 -1.20
C PRO A 193 15.57 -12.62 -0.47
N PRO A 194 14.81 -12.95 0.59
CA PRO A 194 14.00 -11.98 1.34
C PRO A 194 14.79 -10.74 1.79
N SER A 195 16.08 -10.89 2.14
CA SER A 195 16.97 -9.79 2.52
C SER A 195 17.22 -8.76 1.39
N ARG A 196 16.86 -9.05 0.16
CA ARG A 196 16.93 -8.17 -1.01
C ARG A 196 15.56 -7.78 -1.56
N ILE A 197 14.48 -8.11 -0.83
CA ILE A 197 13.10 -7.72 -1.16
C ILE A 197 12.67 -6.61 -0.21
N ILE A 198 12.23 -5.49 -0.78
CA ILE A 198 11.54 -4.40 -0.05
C ILE A 198 10.07 -4.46 -0.44
N ILE A 199 9.16 -4.42 0.53
CA ILE A 199 7.73 -4.34 0.25
C ILE A 199 7.28 -2.89 0.41
N TYR A 200 6.93 -2.28 -0.72
CA TYR A 200 6.36 -0.94 -0.76
C TYR A 200 4.84 -1.01 -0.92
N SER A 201 4.13 -0.10 -0.28
CA SER A 201 2.67 -0.09 -0.32
C SER A 201 2.08 1.30 -0.13
N GLN A 202 0.87 1.51 -0.68
CA GLN A 202 0.14 2.77 -0.56
C GLN A 202 -1.33 2.49 -0.20
N SER A 203 -1.90 3.29 0.72
CA SER A 203 -3.33 3.26 1.05
C SER A 203 -3.78 1.83 1.44
N LEU A 204 -4.79 1.27 0.76
CA LEU A 204 -5.23 -0.13 0.94
C LEU A 204 -4.07 -1.13 0.96
N GLY A 205 -3.08 -0.93 0.07
CA GLY A 205 -1.91 -1.80 -0.02
C GLY A 205 -1.11 -1.87 1.29
N THR A 206 -1.19 -0.86 2.16
CA THR A 206 -0.48 -0.86 3.46
C THR A 206 -1.04 -1.90 4.42
N ALA A 207 -2.35 -2.11 4.40
CA ALA A 207 -2.99 -3.17 5.18
C ALA A 207 -2.67 -4.57 4.61
N VAL A 208 -2.57 -4.69 3.27
CA VAL A 208 -2.09 -5.91 2.61
C VAL A 208 -0.63 -6.18 2.99
N ASN A 209 0.24 -5.16 2.97
CA ASN A 209 1.65 -5.26 3.34
C ASN A 209 1.81 -5.81 4.76
N MET A 210 1.08 -5.26 5.73
CA MET A 210 1.19 -5.73 7.11
C MET A 210 0.62 -7.14 7.31
N ALA A 211 -0.37 -7.56 6.52
CA ALA A 211 -0.84 -8.94 6.52
C ALA A 211 0.21 -9.92 5.99
N VAL A 212 0.90 -9.55 4.92
CA VAL A 212 2.01 -10.33 4.36
C VAL A 212 3.19 -10.38 5.33
N ALA A 213 3.57 -9.23 5.90
CA ALA A 213 4.66 -9.13 6.87
C ALA A 213 4.41 -10.02 8.10
N GLU A 214 3.21 -9.94 8.68
CA GLU A 214 2.78 -10.79 9.80
C GLU A 214 2.86 -12.27 9.43
N HIS A 215 2.30 -12.66 8.28
CA HIS A 215 2.30 -14.05 7.83
C HIS A 215 3.70 -14.64 7.79
N PHE A 216 4.66 -13.94 7.18
CA PHE A 216 6.03 -14.41 7.03
C PHE A 216 6.82 -14.38 8.35
N ALA A 217 6.58 -13.38 9.22
CA ALA A 217 7.23 -13.31 10.53
C ALA A 217 6.78 -14.41 11.50
N LEU A 218 5.58 -14.96 11.31
CA LEU A 218 5.03 -16.06 12.12
C LEU A 218 5.37 -17.45 11.59
N GLN A 219 6.09 -17.56 10.47
CA GLN A 219 6.56 -18.86 9.97
C GLN A 219 7.70 -19.43 10.84
N GLU A 220 7.94 -20.72 10.73
CA GLU A 220 9.07 -21.43 11.38
C GLU A 220 9.95 -22.10 10.31
N PRO A 221 11.16 -21.61 10.02
CA PRO A 221 11.76 -20.38 10.58
C PRO A 221 11.11 -19.11 10.06
N PRO A 222 11.15 -17.98 10.82
CA PRO A 222 10.59 -16.72 10.40
C PRO A 222 11.32 -16.16 9.17
N VAL A 223 10.57 -15.56 8.26
CA VAL A 223 11.10 -14.88 7.08
C VAL A 223 10.93 -13.38 7.24
N VAL A 224 12.05 -12.65 7.14
CA VAL A 224 12.06 -11.18 7.27
C VAL A 224 12.62 -10.57 5.98
N PHE A 225 11.90 -9.58 5.45
CA PHE A 225 12.30 -8.83 4.27
C PHE A 225 13.25 -7.69 4.62
N ALA A 226 13.93 -7.11 3.63
CA ALA A 226 14.83 -5.97 3.82
C ALA A 226 14.14 -4.80 4.53
N GLY A 227 12.87 -4.56 4.25
CA GLY A 227 12.05 -3.58 4.95
C GLY A 227 10.67 -3.39 4.33
N HIS A 228 9.82 -2.69 5.08
CA HIS A 228 8.45 -2.36 4.70
C HIS A 228 8.28 -0.83 4.66
N ILE A 229 7.75 -0.31 3.55
CA ILE A 229 7.43 1.11 3.39
C ILE A 229 5.92 1.24 3.21
N LEU A 230 5.30 1.99 4.11
CA LEU A 230 3.86 2.22 4.17
C LEU A 230 3.58 3.69 3.87
N THR A 231 3.01 3.98 2.71
CA THR A 231 2.64 5.35 2.31
C THR A 231 1.14 5.57 2.49
N ALA A 232 0.76 6.62 3.20
CA ALA A 232 -0.62 6.94 3.56
C ALA A 232 -1.37 5.75 4.22
N PRO A 233 -0.81 5.14 5.29
CA PRO A 233 -1.42 4.00 5.93
C PRO A 233 -2.63 4.37 6.79
N PHE A 234 -3.50 3.40 7.06
CA PHE A 234 -4.65 3.54 7.96
C PHE A 234 -4.70 2.44 9.01
N VAL A 235 -5.32 2.75 10.16
CA VAL A 235 -5.38 1.88 11.35
C VAL A 235 -6.24 0.62 11.09
N ASP A 236 -7.48 0.84 10.68
CA ASP A 236 -8.44 -0.16 10.24
C ASP A 236 -9.60 0.50 9.49
N VAL A 237 -10.42 -0.28 8.78
CA VAL A 237 -11.58 0.24 8.04
C VAL A 237 -12.62 0.86 8.96
N ILE A 238 -12.83 0.32 10.17
CA ILE A 238 -13.82 0.83 11.12
C ILE A 238 -13.47 2.26 11.55
N THR A 239 -12.20 2.51 11.87
CA THR A 239 -11.69 3.83 12.22
C THR A 239 -11.70 4.75 11.00
N LEU A 240 -11.27 4.25 9.84
CA LEU A 240 -11.23 5.03 8.61
C LEU A 240 -12.63 5.53 8.20
N VAL A 241 -13.64 4.66 8.13
CA VAL A 241 -14.99 5.04 7.68
C VAL A 241 -15.68 6.02 8.62
N SER A 242 -15.27 6.09 9.89
CA SER A 242 -15.80 7.07 10.85
C SER A 242 -15.32 8.51 10.57
N THR A 243 -14.16 8.65 9.92
CA THR A 243 -13.50 9.92 9.61
C THR A 243 -13.45 10.22 8.11
N TYR A 244 -13.67 9.21 7.28
CA TYR A 244 -13.54 9.30 5.82
C TYR A 244 -14.57 10.24 5.19
N SER A 245 -14.07 11.12 4.34
CA SER A 245 -14.88 12.03 3.53
C SER A 245 -14.48 11.90 2.06
N VAL A 246 -15.43 11.63 1.17
CA VAL A 246 -15.18 11.59 -0.28
C VAL A 246 -14.69 12.95 -0.74
N ALA A 247 -13.52 12.99 -1.37
CA ALA A 247 -12.84 14.22 -1.80
C ALA A 247 -12.71 15.27 -0.67
N GLY A 248 -12.51 14.81 0.58
CA GLY A 248 -12.37 15.67 1.75
C GLY A 248 -13.63 16.45 2.17
N THR A 249 -14.77 16.25 1.52
CA THR A 249 -15.96 17.11 1.71
C THR A 249 -17.23 16.38 2.12
N ILE A 250 -17.48 15.18 1.62
CA ILE A 250 -18.73 14.45 1.86
C ILE A 250 -18.47 13.28 2.83
N PRO A 251 -18.81 13.42 4.14
CA PRO A 251 -18.63 12.32 5.09
C PRO A 251 -19.63 11.20 4.83
N ILE A 252 -19.15 9.98 4.58
CA ILE A 252 -20.03 8.82 4.29
C ILE A 252 -20.71 8.33 5.58
N LEU A 253 -19.94 7.94 6.57
CA LEU A 253 -20.45 7.43 7.87
C LEU A 253 -20.27 8.43 9.02
N GLY A 254 -19.64 9.59 8.78
CA GLY A 254 -19.46 10.62 9.78
C GLY A 254 -20.73 11.05 10.53
N PRO A 255 -21.90 11.25 9.87
CA PRO A 255 -23.15 11.51 10.57
C PRO A 255 -23.58 10.37 11.49
N VAL A 256 -23.42 9.12 11.05
CA VAL A 256 -23.75 7.93 11.84
C VAL A 256 -22.77 7.71 12.99
N ALA A 257 -21.48 8.01 12.78
CA ALA A 257 -20.45 7.90 13.81
C ALA A 257 -20.74 8.79 15.05
N LYS A 258 -21.52 9.86 14.86
CA LYS A 258 -22.00 10.72 15.97
C LYS A 258 -23.13 10.11 16.78
N VAL A 259 -23.70 8.97 16.35
CA VAL A 259 -24.76 8.23 17.05
C VAL A 259 -24.22 6.86 17.42
N PRO A 260 -23.59 6.69 18.61
CA PRO A 260 -22.82 5.49 18.98
C PRO A 260 -23.60 4.18 18.86
N VAL A 261 -24.88 4.17 19.23
CA VAL A 261 -25.74 2.98 19.14
C VAL A 261 -25.91 2.50 17.70
N LEU A 262 -26.17 3.44 16.77
CA LEU A 262 -26.35 3.15 15.35
C LEU A 262 -25.02 2.75 14.71
N PHE A 263 -23.93 3.46 15.02
CA PHE A 263 -22.61 3.13 14.52
C PHE A 263 -22.16 1.73 14.98
N ASN A 264 -22.35 1.40 16.27
CA ASN A 264 -22.01 0.08 16.81
C ASN A 264 -22.83 -1.05 16.17
N TYR A 265 -24.07 -0.77 15.80
CA TYR A 265 -24.89 -1.73 15.04
C TYR A 265 -24.37 -1.91 13.61
N LEU A 266 -24.13 -0.82 12.88
CA LEU A 266 -23.71 -0.87 11.47
C LEU A 266 -22.29 -1.41 11.29
N ARG A 267 -21.34 -1.12 12.18
CA ARG A 267 -19.98 -1.66 12.08
C ARG A 267 -19.93 -3.20 12.14
N GLY A 268 -20.97 -3.84 12.70
CA GLY A 268 -21.09 -5.31 12.68
C GLY A 268 -21.26 -5.91 11.29
N TYR A 269 -21.67 -5.10 10.30
CA TYR A 269 -21.81 -5.50 8.90
C TYR A 269 -20.55 -5.28 8.07
N ILE A 270 -19.51 -4.63 8.61
CA ILE A 270 -18.23 -4.45 7.89
C ILE A 270 -17.54 -5.81 7.81
N ASN A 271 -17.44 -6.36 6.58
CA ASN A 271 -16.87 -7.68 6.34
C ASN A 271 -15.34 -7.62 6.39
N ASP A 272 -14.75 -6.76 5.58
CA ASP A 272 -13.30 -6.61 5.45
C ASP A 272 -12.82 -5.50 6.39
N LYS A 273 -12.17 -5.89 7.47
CA LYS A 273 -11.81 -4.96 8.56
C LYS A 273 -10.46 -4.31 8.36
N TRP A 274 -9.56 -4.98 7.66
CA TRP A 274 -8.20 -4.51 7.39
C TRP A 274 -7.52 -3.95 8.63
N SER A 275 -7.44 -4.77 9.70
CA SER A 275 -6.85 -4.35 10.99
C SER A 275 -5.33 -4.23 10.88
N THR A 276 -4.85 -3.15 10.25
CA THR A 276 -3.41 -2.86 10.08
C THR A 276 -2.72 -2.73 11.43
N LYS A 277 -3.41 -2.15 12.43
CA LYS A 277 -2.90 -1.98 13.79
C LYS A 277 -2.55 -3.30 14.48
N ASP A 278 -3.42 -4.32 14.38
CA ASP A 278 -3.18 -5.60 15.04
C ASP A 278 -2.07 -6.37 14.32
N ARG A 279 -2.01 -6.27 12.98
CA ARG A 279 -0.99 -6.92 12.17
C ARG A 279 0.40 -6.32 12.36
N ILE A 280 0.52 -4.99 12.42
CA ILE A 280 1.82 -4.35 12.67
C ILE A 280 2.30 -4.65 14.09
N ALA A 281 1.41 -4.69 15.08
CA ALA A 281 1.73 -5.09 16.45
C ALA A 281 2.22 -6.54 16.50
N SER A 282 1.47 -7.47 15.88
CA SER A 282 1.85 -8.89 15.79
C SER A 282 3.20 -9.08 15.08
N TYR A 283 3.43 -8.39 13.95
CA TYR A 283 4.69 -8.41 13.22
C TYR A 283 5.87 -7.96 14.08
N VAL A 284 5.76 -6.82 14.76
CA VAL A 284 6.83 -6.30 15.62
C VAL A 284 7.08 -7.25 16.77
N LYS A 285 6.04 -7.71 17.47
CA LYS A 285 6.15 -8.65 18.58
C LYS A 285 6.86 -9.95 18.19
N ALA A 286 6.50 -10.52 17.04
CA ALA A 286 7.13 -11.74 16.54
C ALA A 286 8.63 -11.54 16.28
N ASN A 287 9.01 -10.43 15.62
CA ASN A 287 10.40 -10.15 15.32
C ASN A 287 11.23 -9.84 16.58
N GLU A 288 10.70 -9.07 17.52
CA GLU A 288 11.37 -8.82 18.81
C GLU A 288 11.58 -10.12 19.60
N ALA A 289 10.58 -11.00 19.64
CA ALA A 289 10.67 -12.27 20.32
C ALA A 289 11.71 -13.23 19.68
N ASN A 290 11.83 -13.20 18.35
CA ASN A 290 12.74 -14.06 17.59
C ASN A 290 14.15 -13.45 17.41
N GLY A 291 14.40 -12.21 17.85
CA GLY A 291 15.65 -11.48 17.59
C GLY A 291 15.89 -11.18 16.10
N ALA A 292 14.84 -11.17 15.30
CA ALA A 292 14.91 -10.96 13.86
C ALA A 292 14.98 -9.46 13.53
N LYS A 293 15.89 -9.07 12.61
CA LYS A 293 16.08 -7.67 12.24
C LYS A 293 14.98 -7.18 11.31
N TYR A 294 14.28 -6.10 11.64
CA TYR A 294 13.17 -5.57 10.85
C TYR A 294 13.23 -4.04 10.70
N ARG A 295 12.57 -3.55 9.63
CA ARG A 295 12.50 -2.12 9.33
C ARG A 295 11.10 -1.77 8.82
N ILE A 296 10.49 -0.74 9.42
CA ILE A 296 9.20 -0.20 9.01
C ILE A 296 9.36 1.31 8.83
N THR A 297 9.01 1.83 7.66
CA THR A 297 8.91 3.27 7.41
C THR A 297 7.48 3.62 7.04
N MET A 298 6.87 4.52 7.79
CA MET A 298 5.53 5.06 7.53
C MET A 298 5.66 6.49 7.04
N ILE A 299 5.07 6.79 5.89
CA ILE A 299 5.13 8.12 5.25
C ILE A 299 3.71 8.62 5.04
N HIS A 300 3.39 9.84 5.51
CA HIS A 300 2.07 10.44 5.33
C HIS A 300 2.18 11.95 5.08
N ALA A 301 1.19 12.53 4.41
CA ALA A 301 1.10 13.98 4.21
C ALA A 301 -0.02 14.58 5.07
N GLU A 302 0.23 15.73 5.69
CA GLU A 302 -0.78 16.44 6.49
C GLU A 302 -1.96 16.93 5.65
N ASP A 303 -1.74 17.17 4.35
CA ASP A 303 -2.75 17.61 3.38
C ASP A 303 -3.47 16.46 2.67
N ASP A 304 -3.30 15.20 3.15
CA ASP A 304 -4.08 14.05 2.70
C ASP A 304 -5.53 14.19 3.17
N TYR A 305 -6.45 14.37 2.22
CA TYR A 305 -7.87 14.52 2.47
C TYR A 305 -8.67 13.21 2.30
N ASP A 306 -8.04 12.14 1.80
CA ASP A 306 -8.66 10.82 1.67
C ASP A 306 -8.47 10.01 2.96
N ILE A 307 -7.24 9.90 3.45
CA ILE A 307 -6.93 9.27 4.74
C ILE A 307 -6.28 10.31 5.66
N PRO A 308 -6.92 10.68 6.78
CA PRO A 308 -6.32 11.61 7.72
C PRO A 308 -4.95 11.12 8.20
N TRP A 309 -3.92 11.97 8.11
CA TRP A 309 -2.56 11.63 8.51
C TRP A 309 -2.43 11.16 9.97
N THR A 310 -3.43 11.49 10.81
CA THR A 310 -3.51 11.08 12.21
C THR A 310 -3.61 9.56 12.43
N HIS A 311 -3.86 8.78 11.37
CA HIS A 311 -3.76 7.33 11.41
C HIS A 311 -2.32 6.85 11.60
N THR A 312 -1.33 7.56 11.04
CA THR A 312 0.08 7.16 11.11
C THR A 312 0.66 7.19 12.53
N PRO A 313 0.49 8.25 13.36
CA PRO A 313 0.91 8.22 14.75
C PRO A 313 0.28 7.08 15.57
N GLN A 314 -0.97 6.72 15.27
CA GLN A 314 -1.63 5.59 15.94
C GLN A 314 -0.98 4.25 15.56
N LEU A 315 -0.70 4.03 14.27
CA LEU A 315 0.02 2.83 13.83
C LEU A 315 1.45 2.76 14.39
N PHE A 316 2.14 3.90 14.41
CA PHE A 316 3.45 4.01 15.02
C PHE A 316 3.41 3.60 16.51
N TRP A 317 2.38 4.06 17.25
CA TRP A 317 2.18 3.64 18.62
C TRP A 317 1.93 2.14 18.75
N HIS A 318 1.05 1.54 17.94
CA HIS A 318 0.80 0.11 17.97
C HIS A 318 2.07 -0.71 17.73
N ALA A 319 2.94 -0.26 16.81
CA ALA A 319 4.22 -0.90 16.55
C ALA A 319 5.18 -0.75 17.73
N VAL A 320 5.37 0.47 18.25
CA VAL A 320 6.30 0.76 19.33
C VAL A 320 5.88 0.12 20.65
N ASN A 321 4.58 0.02 20.92
CA ASN A 321 4.05 -0.62 22.12
C ASN A 321 4.57 -2.05 22.29
N GLU A 322 4.70 -2.82 21.21
CA GLU A 322 5.17 -4.20 21.25
C GLU A 322 6.69 -4.34 21.38
N THR A 323 7.44 -3.25 21.30
CA THR A 323 8.89 -3.23 21.54
C THR A 323 9.25 -3.16 23.04
N ARG A 324 8.25 -3.01 23.92
CA ARG A 324 8.42 -2.87 25.36
C ARG A 324 7.68 -3.96 26.13
N PRO A 325 8.30 -4.62 27.12
CA PRO A 325 7.64 -5.69 27.89
C PRO A 325 6.37 -5.25 28.63
N MET A 326 6.33 -3.99 29.08
CA MET A 326 5.17 -3.41 29.79
C MET A 326 4.29 -2.54 28.88
N GLY A 327 4.63 -2.47 27.58
CA GLY A 327 3.99 -1.53 26.66
C GLY A 327 4.33 -0.07 26.95
N ILE A 328 3.64 0.82 26.27
CA ILE A 328 3.71 2.28 26.46
C ILE A 328 2.35 2.90 26.10
N SER A 329 1.87 3.86 26.89
CA SER A 329 0.64 4.58 26.52
C SER A 329 0.88 5.50 25.33
N PHE A 330 -0.19 5.85 24.60
CA PHE A 330 -0.08 6.76 23.46
C PHE A 330 0.44 8.14 23.90
N GLU A 331 -0.03 8.63 25.04
CA GLU A 331 0.36 9.93 25.61
C GLU A 331 1.83 9.95 26.02
N GLU A 332 2.33 8.90 26.65
CA GLU A 332 3.75 8.78 27.01
C GLU A 332 4.64 8.72 25.76
N LEU A 333 4.20 7.99 24.73
CA LEU A 333 4.94 7.93 23.47
C LEU A 333 5.00 9.30 22.80
N GLU A 334 3.91 10.06 22.75
CA GLU A 334 3.90 11.41 22.15
C GLU A 334 4.84 12.37 22.90
N VAL A 335 4.97 12.25 24.22
CA VAL A 335 5.95 13.03 24.99
C VAL A 335 7.39 12.65 24.60
N LEU A 336 7.67 11.35 24.38
CA LEU A 336 9.01 10.91 23.95
C LEU A 336 9.29 11.34 22.51
N LYS A 337 8.30 11.21 21.61
CA LYS A 337 8.39 11.68 20.21
C LYS A 337 8.69 13.17 20.13
N ALA A 338 8.04 13.99 20.98
CA ALA A 338 8.29 15.42 20.99
C ALA A 338 9.75 15.79 21.32
N LYS A 339 10.46 14.94 22.09
CA LYS A 339 11.88 15.15 22.44
C LYS A 339 12.85 14.69 21.35
N SER A 340 12.47 13.69 20.54
CA SER A 340 13.31 13.07 19.50
C SER A 340 12.93 13.50 18.09
N ARG A 341 11.82 14.22 17.93
CA ARG A 341 11.33 14.67 16.62
C ARG A 341 12.31 15.63 15.97
N VAL A 342 12.70 15.31 14.75
CA VAL A 342 13.43 16.19 13.87
C VAL A 342 12.42 16.99 13.05
N ASP A 343 12.37 18.29 13.27
CA ASP A 343 11.52 19.20 12.50
C ASP A 343 12.30 19.71 11.29
N ASN A 344 11.79 19.41 10.10
CA ASN A 344 12.37 19.83 8.81
C ASN A 344 11.63 21.06 8.25
N GLY A 345 10.92 21.81 9.10
CA GLY A 345 10.16 22.99 8.70
C GLY A 345 9.06 22.69 7.69
N PRO A 346 9.02 23.40 6.54
CA PRO A 346 8.01 23.18 5.50
C PRO A 346 8.02 21.76 4.89
N ALA A 347 9.12 21.00 5.05
CA ALA A 347 9.21 19.63 4.58
C ALA A 347 8.54 18.61 5.51
N GLY A 348 8.17 19.02 6.73
CA GLY A 348 7.51 18.15 7.69
C GLY A 348 8.40 17.71 8.84
N SER A 349 8.14 16.55 9.42
CA SER A 349 8.88 16.06 10.59
C SER A 349 9.14 14.56 10.51
N VAL A 350 10.15 14.12 11.25
CA VAL A 350 10.59 12.72 11.31
C VAL A 350 10.76 12.29 12.77
N VAL A 351 10.30 11.08 13.07
CA VAL A 351 10.58 10.38 14.32
C VAL A 351 11.10 8.99 13.99
N GLU A 352 12.13 8.57 14.69
CA GLU A 352 12.68 7.22 14.56
C GLU A 352 12.75 6.56 15.93
N TRP A 353 12.22 5.34 16.01
CA TRP A 353 12.28 4.47 17.16
C TRP A 353 13.18 3.28 16.86
N LYS A 354 14.24 3.13 17.66
CA LYS A 354 15.21 2.04 17.52
C LYS A 354 15.11 1.08 18.69
N THR A 355 15.17 -0.20 18.37
CA THR A 355 15.38 -1.29 19.33
C THR A 355 16.69 -2.00 18.98
N GLU A 356 17.02 -3.05 19.71
CA GLU A 356 18.10 -3.92 19.33
C GLU A 356 17.85 -4.60 17.97
N ASN A 357 16.59 -4.94 17.68
CA ASN A 357 16.20 -5.71 16.49
C ASN A 357 15.57 -4.88 15.40
N GLY A 358 14.96 -3.72 15.70
CA GLY A 358 14.11 -3.01 14.78
C GLY A 358 14.36 -1.52 14.66
N ILE A 359 13.97 -0.99 13.49
CA ILE A 359 13.84 0.44 13.25
C ILE A 359 12.41 0.71 12.76
N ILE A 360 11.69 1.53 13.51
CA ILE A 360 10.36 2.01 13.17
C ILE A 360 10.46 3.51 12.94
N ARG A 361 10.13 3.97 11.73
CA ARG A 361 10.27 5.36 11.33
C ARG A 361 8.93 5.94 10.90
N GLU A 362 8.63 7.14 11.39
CA GLU A 362 7.47 7.95 11.02
C GLU A 362 7.98 9.22 10.32
N GLU A 363 7.52 9.46 9.10
CA GLU A 363 7.78 10.69 8.34
C GLU A 363 6.45 11.35 7.98
N ILE A 364 6.19 12.52 8.58
CA ILE A 364 4.98 13.30 8.30
C ILE A 364 5.39 14.53 7.49
N LEU A 365 4.95 14.57 6.24
CA LEU A 365 5.20 15.68 5.31
C LEU A 365 4.10 16.73 5.45
N LYS A 366 4.41 18.00 5.17
CA LYS A 366 3.40 19.07 5.12
C LYS A 366 2.50 18.97 3.90
N TYR A 367 3.07 18.49 2.76
CA TYR A 367 2.42 18.46 1.46
C TYR A 367 2.73 17.14 0.75
N GLY A 368 1.76 16.59 0.07
CA GLY A 368 1.92 15.34 -0.67
C GLY A 368 0.61 14.78 -1.20
N LEU A 369 -0.52 15.22 -0.67
CA LEU A 369 -1.82 14.65 -0.94
C LEU A 369 -1.81 13.11 -0.77
N HIS A 370 -2.88 12.43 -1.12
CA HIS A 370 -2.98 10.98 -0.98
C HIS A 370 -2.11 10.21 -1.99
N ASP A 371 -2.09 10.67 -3.24
CA ASP A 371 -1.42 9.95 -4.34
C ASP A 371 -0.09 10.59 -4.75
N VAL A 372 0.01 11.94 -4.72
CA VAL A 372 1.19 12.66 -5.19
C VAL A 372 2.42 12.33 -4.34
N ILE A 373 2.23 12.07 -3.05
CA ILE A 373 3.26 11.67 -2.10
C ILE A 373 4.07 10.45 -2.57
N MET A 374 3.47 9.55 -3.35
CA MET A 374 4.15 8.37 -3.90
C MET A 374 5.35 8.72 -4.79
N GLY A 375 5.31 9.86 -5.49
CA GLY A 375 6.39 10.36 -6.33
C GLY A 375 7.38 11.28 -5.61
N ASN A 376 7.20 11.50 -4.31
CA ASN A 376 8.07 12.40 -3.53
C ASN A 376 9.45 11.75 -3.30
N PRO A 377 10.57 12.51 -3.38
CA PRO A 377 11.91 12.01 -3.08
C PRO A 377 12.07 11.36 -1.71
N VAL A 378 11.19 11.64 -0.74
CA VAL A 378 11.18 10.95 0.57
C VAL A 378 11.03 9.44 0.41
N VAL A 379 10.26 8.98 -0.58
CA VAL A 379 10.09 7.55 -0.88
C VAL A 379 11.42 6.94 -1.37
N THR A 380 12.12 7.62 -2.28
CA THR A 380 13.47 7.21 -2.71
C THR A 380 14.43 7.12 -1.52
N LEU A 381 14.42 8.13 -0.65
CA LEU A 381 15.28 8.15 0.55
C LEU A 381 14.93 7.00 1.52
N ALA A 382 13.65 6.66 1.66
CA ALA A 382 13.22 5.52 2.50
C ALA A 382 13.80 4.19 1.96
N VAL A 383 13.75 3.97 0.65
CA VAL A 383 14.39 2.82 0.00
C VAL A 383 15.90 2.82 0.25
N MET A 384 16.58 3.95 0.01
CA MET A 384 18.04 4.07 0.21
C MET A 384 18.46 3.81 1.66
N ARG A 385 17.68 4.26 2.64
CA ARG A 385 17.96 4.00 4.08
C ARG A 385 17.85 2.52 4.42
N ILE A 386 16.89 1.80 3.83
CA ILE A 386 16.81 0.34 4.00
C ILE A 386 18.06 -0.34 3.45
N LEU A 387 18.54 0.10 2.28
CA LEU A 387 19.71 -0.49 1.61
C LEU A 387 21.05 -0.08 2.23
N GLY A 388 21.20 1.17 2.67
CA GLY A 388 22.45 1.72 3.21
C GLY A 388 22.82 1.20 4.59
N SER A 389 21.87 0.69 5.34
CA SER A 389 22.06 0.27 6.72
C SER A 389 22.59 -1.16 6.90
N HIS A 390 22.97 -1.84 5.83
CA HIS A 390 23.76 -3.09 5.93
C HIS A 390 25.20 -2.84 6.39
N SER A 391 25.65 -1.57 6.44
CA SER A 391 26.99 -1.17 6.90
C SER A 391 27.06 -0.73 8.38
N ASP A 392 25.92 -0.56 9.08
CA ASP A 392 25.84 0.08 10.39
C ASP A 392 25.10 -0.75 11.47
N ILE A 393 24.98 -2.09 11.30
CA ILE A 393 24.44 -2.97 12.36
C ILE A 393 25.44 -4.06 12.71
#